data_4f059a801abeb10c8efcb5d5e379a603
#
_entry.id   4f059a801abeb10c8efcb5d5e379a603
#
_cell.length_a   1.000
_cell.length_b   1.000
_cell.length_c   1.000
_cell.angle_alpha   90.00
_cell.angle_beta   90.00
_cell.angle_gamma   90.00
#
_symmetry.space_group_name_H-M   'P 1'
#
loop_
_entity.id
_entity.type
_entity.pdbx_description
1 polymer ?
#
loop_
_entity_poly.entity_id
_entity_poly.type
_entity_poly.pdbx_seq_one_letter_code
_entity_poly.pdbx_strand_id
1 'polypeptide(L)'
;MLWPLVDSGQFRLMPSSIKSQKVKEDQQTDPKVQLKDGSSVNVNELTVVYPDQTESSSSLTSSSGTYYGPENLIDGDVTTSWQEGVEGYGEGEAIRFSFAGAKPVKTISINAGSWISSERYYANGRPKELAIVFSKDGTDVRSDIVTLEDKMEQQFVVLDEAVECDSIYIRIDSVYTGEQYEDTVIAEMGIYEN
;
A
#
# COMPACT_ATOMS: atom_id res chain seq x y z
N MET A 1 22.53 -57.55 37.46
CA MET A 1 22.93 -56.16 37.66
C MET A 1 21.71 -55.35 37.93
N LEU A 2 21.61 -54.93 39.20
CA LEU A 2 20.43 -54.23 39.78
C LEU A 2 20.58 -52.71 39.52
N TRP A 3 19.51 -52.11 39.00
CA TRP A 3 19.41 -50.67 38.87
C TRP A 3 18.80 -50.10 40.18
N PRO A 4 19.29 -48.99 40.71
CA PRO A 4 18.74 -48.43 41.96
C PRO A 4 17.50 -47.59 41.66
N LEU A 5 16.55 -47.75 42.54
CA LEU A 5 15.31 -46.97 42.68
C LEU A 5 15.65 -45.50 42.94
N VAL A 6 15.04 -44.57 42.18
CA VAL A 6 15.09 -43.15 42.45
C VAL A 6 13.90 -42.76 43.34
N ASP A 7 14.24 -42.14 44.43
CA ASP A 7 13.40 -41.67 45.50
C ASP A 7 12.36 -40.63 45.07
N SER A 8 11.15 -40.76 45.60
CA SER A 8 10.02 -39.87 45.35
C SER A 8 10.17 -38.55 46.09
N GLY A 9 10.77 -37.56 45.47
CA GLY A 9 10.86 -36.20 45.98
C GLY A 9 9.50 -35.47 45.97
N GLN A 10 9.04 -35.08 47.15
CA GLN A 10 7.80 -34.38 47.44
C GLN A 10 7.64 -33.09 46.61
N PHE A 11 6.51 -32.97 45.89
CA PHE A 11 6.02 -31.73 45.34
C PHE A 11 5.57 -30.80 46.45
N ARG A 12 6.34 -29.77 46.73
CA ARG A 12 5.98 -28.68 47.64
C ARG A 12 5.15 -27.67 46.88
N LEU A 13 3.85 -27.62 47.17
CA LEU A 13 2.94 -26.58 46.68
C LEU A 13 3.37 -25.22 47.21
N MET A 14 3.76 -24.32 46.33
CA MET A 14 3.93 -22.90 46.64
C MET A 14 2.56 -22.21 46.68
N PRO A 15 2.31 -21.29 47.64
CA PRO A 15 1.01 -20.63 47.73
C PRO A 15 0.81 -19.66 46.58
N SER A 16 -0.35 -19.78 45.93
CA SER A 16 -0.87 -18.88 44.93
C SER A 16 -1.21 -17.53 45.54
N SER A 17 -0.35 -16.55 45.36
CA SER A 17 -0.70 -15.12 45.47
C SER A 17 -0.08 -14.33 44.34
N ILE A 18 -0.55 -14.64 43.12
CA ILE A 18 -0.42 -13.70 42.01
C ILE A 18 -1.56 -12.70 42.21
N LYS A 19 -1.21 -11.52 42.79
CA LYS A 19 -2.04 -10.35 42.67
C LYS A 19 -2.15 -10.05 41.19
N SER A 20 -3.34 -10.18 40.64
CA SER A 20 -3.67 -9.67 39.31
C SER A 20 -3.36 -8.17 39.28
N GLN A 21 -2.19 -7.79 38.77
CA GLN A 21 -1.97 -6.44 38.28
C GLN A 21 -2.89 -6.31 37.07
N LYS A 22 -3.92 -5.45 37.22
CA LYS A 22 -4.66 -4.90 36.12
C LYS A 22 -3.62 -4.30 35.19
N VAL A 23 -3.29 -5.00 34.08
CA VAL A 23 -2.64 -4.39 32.94
C VAL A 23 -3.58 -3.26 32.56
N LYS A 24 -3.13 -2.01 32.70
CA LYS A 24 -3.78 -0.89 32.06
C LYS A 24 -3.79 -1.27 30.60
N GLU A 25 -4.97 -1.45 30.01
CA GLU A 25 -5.15 -1.38 28.57
C GLU A 25 -4.52 -0.03 28.17
N ASP A 26 -3.32 -0.06 27.60
CA ASP A 26 -2.83 1.05 26.82
C ASP A 26 -3.92 1.24 25.76
N GLN A 27 -4.55 2.40 25.78
CA GLN A 27 -5.42 2.84 24.69
C GLN A 27 -4.50 2.93 23.48
N GLN A 28 -4.43 1.84 22.72
CA GLN A 28 -3.85 1.83 21.39
C GLN A 28 -4.74 2.78 20.59
N THR A 29 -4.29 4.02 20.47
CA THR A 29 -4.94 5.00 19.59
C THR A 29 -4.80 4.42 18.19
N ASP A 30 -5.94 4.12 17.57
CA ASP A 30 -5.96 3.65 16.19
C ASP A 30 -5.10 4.57 15.32
N PRO A 31 -4.27 4.05 14.43
CA PRO A 31 -3.39 4.84 13.60
C PRO A 31 -4.23 5.73 12.67
N LYS A 32 -4.30 7.02 12.99
CA LYS A 32 -4.97 8.02 12.17
C LYS A 32 -3.94 8.79 11.37
N VAL A 33 -4.09 8.76 10.05
CA VAL A 33 -3.28 9.56 9.13
C VAL A 33 -3.98 10.90 8.91
N GLN A 34 -3.29 12.00 9.20
CA GLN A 34 -3.79 13.36 8.94
C GLN A 34 -3.68 13.67 7.44
N LEU A 35 -4.77 14.19 6.88
CA LEU A 35 -4.82 14.63 5.49
C LEU A 35 -4.50 16.13 5.38
N LYS A 36 -4.17 16.59 4.17
CA LYS A 36 -3.85 18.01 3.89
C LYS A 36 -4.99 18.99 4.23
N ASP A 37 -6.22 18.54 4.14
CA ASP A 37 -7.42 19.31 4.46
C ASP A 37 -7.74 19.38 5.97
N GLY A 38 -6.92 18.71 6.80
CA GLY A 38 -7.10 18.65 8.25
C GLY A 38 -8.01 17.52 8.72
N SER A 39 -8.62 16.76 7.82
CA SER A 39 -9.33 15.52 8.14
C SER A 39 -8.35 14.38 8.47
N SER A 40 -8.86 13.22 8.89
CA SER A 40 -8.02 12.06 9.18
C SER A 40 -8.67 10.76 8.70
N VAL A 41 -7.83 9.84 8.22
CA VAL A 41 -8.23 8.48 7.88
C VAL A 41 -7.78 7.54 9.00
N ASN A 42 -8.70 6.71 9.49
CA ASN A 42 -8.37 5.59 10.36
C ASN A 42 -8.11 4.35 9.49
N VAL A 43 -6.85 3.98 9.34
CA VAL A 43 -6.44 2.89 8.45
C VAL A 43 -7.08 1.55 8.83
N ASN A 44 -7.33 1.32 10.13
CA ASN A 44 -7.96 0.06 10.60
C ASN A 44 -9.45 -0.04 10.28
N GLU A 45 -10.10 1.07 9.90
CA GLU A 45 -11.52 1.11 9.56
C GLU A 45 -11.75 1.02 8.04
N LEU A 46 -10.67 1.01 7.24
CA LEU A 46 -10.77 0.92 5.79
C LEU A 46 -11.18 -0.48 5.34
N THR A 47 -12.17 -0.55 4.46
CA THR A 47 -12.65 -1.80 3.84
C THR A 47 -12.01 -1.95 2.46
N VAL A 48 -11.10 -2.92 2.33
CA VAL A 48 -10.33 -3.14 1.09
C VAL A 48 -11.22 -3.65 -0.04
N VAL A 49 -11.04 -3.08 -1.23
CA VAL A 49 -11.59 -3.56 -2.50
C VAL A 49 -10.44 -4.14 -3.33
N TYR A 50 -10.45 -5.44 -3.56
CA TYR A 50 -9.45 -6.09 -4.39
C TYR A 50 -9.88 -6.06 -5.87
N PRO A 51 -9.02 -5.59 -6.80
CA PRO A 51 -9.29 -5.70 -8.22
C PRO A 51 -9.18 -7.17 -8.67
N ASP A 52 -9.95 -7.53 -9.69
CA ASP A 52 -9.86 -8.84 -10.34
C ASP A 52 -8.70 -8.89 -11.34
N GLN A 53 -8.32 -7.72 -11.89
CA GLN A 53 -7.18 -7.57 -12.79
C GLN A 53 -6.45 -6.26 -12.50
N THR A 54 -5.12 -6.33 -12.57
CA THR A 54 -4.22 -5.16 -12.50
C THR A 54 -3.32 -5.20 -13.73
N GLU A 55 -3.34 -4.12 -14.51
CA GLU A 55 -2.58 -3.99 -15.75
C GLU A 55 -1.76 -2.70 -15.73
N SER A 56 -0.68 -2.64 -16.48
CA SER A 56 0.11 -1.43 -16.70
C SER A 56 0.42 -1.25 -18.18
N SER A 57 0.66 -0.02 -18.60
CA SER A 57 1.07 0.32 -19.96
C SER A 57 2.45 -0.24 -20.30
N SER A 58 3.36 -0.24 -19.32
CA SER A 58 4.67 -0.89 -19.38
C SER A 58 5.11 -1.42 -18.02
N SER A 59 6.13 -2.26 -18.00
CA SER A 59 6.77 -2.74 -16.76
C SER A 59 8.24 -3.06 -17.01
N LEU A 60 9.09 -2.64 -16.09
CA LEU A 60 10.53 -2.90 -16.16
C LEU A 60 10.85 -4.38 -15.90
N THR A 61 11.78 -4.91 -16.68
CA THR A 61 12.52 -6.13 -16.35
C THR A 61 13.99 -5.77 -16.19
N SER A 62 14.53 -5.95 -14.99
CA SER A 62 15.94 -5.64 -14.72
C SER A 62 16.89 -6.52 -15.52
N SER A 63 18.15 -6.13 -15.63
CA SER A 63 19.20 -6.92 -16.27
C SER A 63 19.45 -8.28 -15.57
N SER A 64 19.08 -8.41 -14.30
CA SER A 64 19.13 -9.68 -13.55
C SER A 64 17.90 -10.55 -13.77
N GLY A 65 16.91 -10.09 -14.54
CA GLY A 65 15.67 -10.82 -14.83
C GLY A 65 14.54 -10.62 -13.81
N THR A 66 14.67 -9.68 -12.87
CA THR A 66 13.58 -9.33 -11.96
C THR A 66 12.53 -8.52 -12.71
N TYR A 67 11.29 -9.00 -12.70
CA TYR A 67 10.16 -8.29 -13.29
C TYR A 67 9.43 -7.47 -12.24
N TYR A 68 9.18 -6.19 -12.55
CA TYR A 68 8.50 -5.23 -11.69
C TYR A 68 7.10 -4.95 -12.24
N GLY A 69 6.25 -5.97 -12.16
CA GLY A 69 4.92 -5.96 -12.74
C GLY A 69 3.86 -5.25 -11.91
N PRO A 70 2.68 -4.97 -12.51
CA PRO A 70 1.59 -4.27 -11.84
C PRO A 70 0.95 -5.08 -10.71
N GLU A 71 1.14 -6.40 -10.66
CA GLU A 71 0.71 -7.26 -9.56
C GLU A 71 1.35 -6.91 -8.22
N ASN A 72 2.57 -6.35 -8.24
CA ASN A 72 3.27 -5.89 -7.04
C ASN A 72 2.60 -4.69 -6.36
N LEU A 73 1.65 -4.03 -7.03
CA LEU A 73 0.93 -2.88 -6.46
C LEU A 73 -0.13 -3.27 -5.42
N ILE A 74 -0.50 -4.54 -5.35
CA ILE A 74 -1.61 -5.03 -4.52
C ILE A 74 -1.27 -6.34 -3.80
N ASP A 75 0.02 -6.68 -3.69
CA ASP A 75 0.46 -7.94 -3.08
C ASP A 75 0.61 -7.85 -1.54
N GLY A 76 0.52 -6.64 -0.98
CA GLY A 76 0.64 -6.37 0.46
C GLY A 76 2.09 -6.33 0.94
N ASP A 77 3.08 -6.31 0.05
CA ASP A 77 4.51 -6.23 0.36
C ASP A 77 5.12 -4.93 -0.18
N VAL A 78 5.25 -3.93 0.65
CA VAL A 78 5.85 -2.64 0.28
C VAL A 78 7.32 -2.72 -0.17
N THR A 79 7.97 -3.89 -0.05
CA THR A 79 9.34 -4.10 -0.53
C THR A 79 9.40 -4.54 -1.99
N THR A 80 8.28 -4.97 -2.57
CA THR A 80 8.07 -5.14 -4.00
C THR A 80 7.62 -3.82 -4.63
N SER A 81 7.54 -3.74 -5.94
CA SER A 81 7.05 -2.53 -6.62
C SER A 81 6.70 -2.79 -8.08
N TRP A 82 5.80 -1.99 -8.61
CA TRP A 82 5.75 -1.73 -10.03
C TRP A 82 6.75 -0.63 -10.40
N GLN A 83 7.42 -0.83 -11.54
CA GLN A 83 8.28 0.18 -12.16
C GLN A 83 7.92 0.22 -13.63
N GLU A 84 7.72 1.43 -14.18
CA GLU A 84 7.50 1.57 -15.61
C GLU A 84 8.73 1.13 -16.41
N GLY A 85 8.54 0.79 -17.68
CA GLY A 85 9.58 0.15 -18.49
C GLY A 85 9.95 0.92 -19.75
N VAL A 86 9.65 2.23 -19.82
CA VAL A 86 10.01 3.07 -20.96
C VAL A 86 11.29 3.87 -20.66
N GLU A 87 11.86 4.53 -21.68
CA GLU A 87 13.00 5.43 -21.51
C GLU A 87 12.52 6.75 -20.86
N GLY A 88 13.25 7.22 -19.86
CA GLY A 88 12.92 8.43 -19.09
C GLY A 88 12.10 8.13 -17.84
N TYR A 89 11.34 9.11 -17.37
CA TYR A 89 10.62 9.02 -16.09
C TYR A 89 9.20 8.46 -16.20
N GLY A 90 8.79 7.93 -17.36
CA GLY A 90 7.48 7.29 -17.53
C GLY A 90 6.29 8.23 -17.43
N GLU A 91 6.46 9.54 -17.70
CA GLU A 91 5.32 10.46 -17.83
C GLU A 91 4.39 9.99 -18.96
N GLY A 92 3.12 9.79 -18.65
CA GLY A 92 2.15 9.19 -19.54
C GLY A 92 1.90 7.70 -19.31
N GLU A 93 2.80 7.00 -18.63
CA GLU A 93 2.61 5.61 -18.24
C GLU A 93 1.49 5.47 -17.22
N ALA A 94 0.81 4.32 -17.24
CA ALA A 94 -0.43 4.16 -16.51
C ALA A 94 -0.64 2.75 -15.97
N ILE A 95 -1.49 2.69 -14.94
CA ILE A 95 -1.97 1.48 -14.27
C ILE A 95 -3.48 1.44 -14.41
N ARG A 96 -4.04 0.25 -14.61
CA ARG A 96 -5.47 0.02 -14.58
C ARG A 96 -5.82 -1.08 -13.60
N PHE A 97 -6.77 -0.77 -12.72
CA PHE A 97 -7.45 -1.74 -11.88
C PHE A 97 -8.84 -2.00 -12.44
N SER A 98 -9.23 -3.27 -12.58
CA SER A 98 -10.54 -3.67 -13.10
C SER A 98 -11.25 -4.60 -12.12
N PHE A 99 -12.57 -4.43 -11.98
CA PHE A 99 -13.42 -5.18 -11.08
C PHE A 99 -14.48 -5.93 -11.89
N ALA A 100 -14.83 -7.15 -11.48
CA ALA A 100 -15.87 -7.99 -12.15
C ALA A 100 -17.28 -7.37 -12.12
N GLY A 101 -17.47 -6.32 -11.32
CA GLY A 101 -18.69 -5.51 -11.25
C GLY A 101 -18.40 -4.22 -10.50
N ALA A 102 -19.29 -3.24 -10.64
CA ALA A 102 -19.09 -1.94 -10.01
C ALA A 102 -18.92 -2.05 -8.49
N LYS A 103 -17.95 -1.32 -7.97
CA LYS A 103 -17.59 -1.20 -6.55
C LYS A 103 -17.67 0.26 -6.12
N PRO A 104 -18.15 0.54 -4.92
CA PRO A 104 -18.03 1.87 -4.35
C PRO A 104 -16.56 2.09 -3.95
N VAL A 105 -15.94 3.12 -4.49
CA VAL A 105 -14.55 3.50 -4.14
C VAL A 105 -14.57 4.89 -3.51
N LYS A 106 -14.05 5.01 -2.31
CA LYS A 106 -14.00 6.25 -1.53
C LYS A 106 -12.58 6.71 -1.26
N THR A 107 -11.66 5.76 -1.03
CA THR A 107 -10.28 6.06 -0.66
C THR A 107 -9.31 5.23 -1.50
N ILE A 108 -8.21 5.85 -1.91
CA ILE A 108 -7.05 5.18 -2.53
C ILE A 108 -5.83 5.51 -1.69
N SER A 109 -5.05 4.50 -1.29
CA SER A 109 -3.73 4.71 -0.69
C SER A 109 -2.63 4.47 -1.70
N ILE A 110 -1.53 5.21 -1.56
CA ILE A 110 -0.38 5.15 -2.48
C ILE A 110 0.91 5.21 -1.68
N ASN A 111 1.75 4.20 -1.89
CA ASN A 111 3.12 4.15 -1.41
C ASN A 111 4.04 4.49 -2.60
N ALA A 112 4.20 5.78 -2.87
CA ALA A 112 5.03 6.28 -3.96
C ALA A 112 6.51 5.95 -3.73
N GLY A 113 7.26 5.66 -4.79
CA GLY A 113 8.68 5.34 -4.74
C GLY A 113 9.00 3.91 -4.29
N SER A 114 10.29 3.60 -4.21
CA SER A 114 10.78 2.32 -3.69
C SER A 114 10.84 2.34 -2.15
N TRP A 115 10.19 1.38 -1.51
CA TRP A 115 10.11 1.32 -0.04
C TRP A 115 11.09 0.34 0.61
N ILE A 116 12.05 -0.16 -0.17
CA ILE A 116 13.14 -1.02 0.33
C ILE A 116 14.02 -0.25 1.35
N SER A 117 14.32 1.01 1.06
CA SER A 117 15.09 1.93 1.93
C SER A 117 14.91 3.38 1.48
N SER A 118 15.22 4.34 2.36
CA SER A 118 15.22 5.75 2.00
C SER A 118 16.21 6.08 0.87
N GLU A 119 17.35 5.40 0.81
CA GLU A 119 18.31 5.54 -0.27
C GLU A 119 17.69 5.13 -1.62
N ARG A 120 16.99 3.97 -1.66
CA ARG A 120 16.31 3.50 -2.88
C ARG A 120 15.14 4.40 -3.23
N TYR A 121 14.45 4.95 -2.25
CA TYR A 121 13.35 5.89 -2.47
C TYR A 121 13.82 7.11 -3.29
N TYR A 122 14.90 7.77 -2.87
CA TYR A 122 15.42 8.95 -3.57
C TYR A 122 16.25 8.62 -4.80
N ALA A 123 16.80 7.41 -4.92
CA ALA A 123 17.56 6.99 -6.10
C ALA A 123 16.69 6.86 -7.35
N ASN A 124 15.41 6.48 -7.23
CA ASN A 124 14.47 6.27 -8.32
C ASN A 124 13.52 7.46 -8.51
N GLY A 125 12.83 7.53 -9.65
CA GLY A 125 11.71 8.42 -9.89
C GLY A 125 10.53 8.08 -8.96
N ARG A 126 9.74 9.08 -8.58
CA ARG A 126 8.51 8.95 -7.78
C ARG A 126 7.41 9.75 -8.45
N PRO A 127 6.18 9.24 -8.54
CA PRO A 127 5.08 10.02 -9.09
C PRO A 127 4.83 11.27 -8.24
N LYS A 128 4.60 12.40 -8.92
CA LYS A 128 4.27 13.69 -8.30
C LYS A 128 2.83 14.06 -8.56
N GLU A 129 2.40 14.07 -9.81
CA GLU A 129 0.98 14.28 -10.16
C GLU A 129 0.46 13.02 -10.85
N LEU A 130 -0.73 12.62 -10.44
CA LEU A 130 -1.46 11.49 -10.99
C LEU A 130 -2.82 11.95 -11.49
N ALA A 131 -3.17 11.60 -12.72
CA ALA A 131 -4.55 11.67 -13.20
C ALA A 131 -5.24 10.35 -12.89
N ILE A 132 -6.34 10.40 -12.13
CA ILE A 132 -7.14 9.24 -11.76
C ILE A 132 -8.49 9.33 -12.45
N VAL A 133 -8.85 8.32 -13.23
CA VAL A 133 -10.14 8.24 -13.92
C VAL A 133 -10.90 7.01 -13.44
N PHE A 134 -12.11 7.22 -12.99
CA PHE A 134 -13.05 6.17 -12.58
C PHE A 134 -14.04 5.95 -13.72
N SER A 135 -14.22 4.70 -14.16
CA SER A 135 -15.13 4.36 -15.23
C SER A 135 -16.13 3.30 -14.76
N LYS A 136 -17.33 3.33 -15.34
CA LYS A 136 -18.38 2.34 -15.14
C LYS A 136 -19.02 1.99 -16.48
N ASP A 137 -19.11 0.71 -16.78
CA ASP A 137 -19.66 0.20 -18.05
C ASP A 137 -19.00 0.87 -19.29
N GLY A 138 -17.67 1.12 -19.20
CA GLY A 138 -16.89 1.73 -20.27
C GLY A 138 -17.08 3.26 -20.40
N THR A 139 -17.75 3.91 -19.46
CA THR A 139 -17.96 5.36 -19.45
C THR A 139 -17.24 5.98 -18.24
N ASP A 140 -16.49 7.06 -18.46
CA ASP A 140 -15.85 7.80 -17.38
C ASP A 140 -16.90 8.53 -16.54
N VAL A 141 -16.94 8.22 -15.25
CA VAL A 141 -17.92 8.80 -14.31
C VAL A 141 -17.29 9.85 -13.42
N ARG A 142 -15.96 9.83 -13.23
CA ARG A 142 -15.22 10.83 -12.48
C ARG A 142 -13.77 10.86 -12.93
N SER A 143 -13.15 12.04 -12.83
CA SER A 143 -11.71 12.20 -12.98
C SER A 143 -11.17 13.23 -11.98
N ASP A 144 -10.02 12.94 -11.39
CA ASP A 144 -9.33 13.81 -10.44
C ASP A 144 -7.83 13.89 -10.79
N ILE A 145 -7.22 15.05 -10.47
CA ILE A 145 -5.76 15.21 -10.51
C ILE A 145 -5.27 15.31 -9.07
N VAL A 146 -4.33 14.48 -8.71
CA VAL A 146 -3.81 14.37 -7.35
C VAL A 146 -2.32 14.69 -7.35
N THR A 147 -1.89 15.57 -6.44
CA THR A 147 -0.48 15.87 -6.21
C THR A 147 -0.02 15.15 -4.94
N LEU A 148 0.94 14.24 -5.09
CA LEU A 148 1.61 13.57 -4.00
C LEU A 148 2.72 14.45 -3.41
N GLU A 149 3.08 14.22 -2.16
CA GLU A 149 4.25 14.83 -1.54
C GLU A 149 5.48 13.92 -1.75
N ASP A 150 6.67 14.53 -1.87
CA ASP A 150 7.93 13.77 -1.97
C ASP A 150 8.37 13.27 -0.58
N LYS A 151 7.66 12.28 -0.07
CA LYS A 151 7.87 11.67 1.24
C LYS A 151 7.69 10.17 1.18
N MET A 152 8.57 9.43 1.82
CA MET A 152 8.44 7.99 2.02
C MET A 152 7.41 7.70 3.12
N GLU A 153 6.16 8.08 2.86
CA GLU A 153 4.99 7.90 3.72
C GLU A 153 3.81 7.44 2.87
N GLN A 154 2.95 6.60 3.41
CA GLN A 154 1.70 6.24 2.73
C GLN A 154 0.81 7.46 2.62
N GLN A 155 0.38 7.79 1.41
CA GLN A 155 -0.48 8.93 1.14
C GLN A 155 -1.86 8.45 0.74
N PHE A 156 -2.88 9.23 1.09
CA PHE A 156 -4.28 8.89 0.85
C PHE A 156 -4.96 9.94 -0.03
N VAL A 157 -5.69 9.45 -1.01
CA VAL A 157 -6.64 10.22 -1.82
C VAL A 157 -8.02 9.85 -1.32
N VAL A 158 -8.69 10.77 -0.65
CA VAL A 158 -10.04 10.58 -0.14
C VAL A 158 -10.99 11.40 -0.98
N LEU A 159 -11.92 10.73 -1.65
CA LEU A 159 -12.95 11.37 -2.46
C LEU A 159 -14.01 12.00 -1.53
N ASP A 160 -14.68 13.04 -1.97
CA ASP A 160 -15.81 13.67 -1.27
C ASP A 160 -17.00 12.71 -1.12
N GLU A 161 -17.28 11.91 -2.16
CA GLU A 161 -18.29 10.85 -2.18
C GLU A 161 -17.68 9.56 -2.74
N ALA A 162 -18.26 8.41 -2.36
CA ALA A 162 -17.89 7.14 -2.96
C ALA A 162 -18.34 7.11 -4.43
N VAL A 163 -17.45 6.61 -5.29
CA VAL A 163 -17.70 6.50 -6.73
C VAL A 163 -17.94 5.04 -7.10
N GLU A 164 -19.12 4.75 -7.66
CA GLU A 164 -19.44 3.45 -8.22
C GLU A 164 -18.71 3.26 -9.55
N CYS A 165 -17.68 2.41 -9.58
CA CYS A 165 -16.88 2.15 -10.77
C CYS A 165 -16.51 0.67 -10.91
N ASP A 166 -16.28 0.21 -12.14
CA ASP A 166 -15.75 -1.12 -12.46
C ASP A 166 -14.32 -1.07 -13.01
N SER A 167 -13.77 0.14 -13.16
CA SER A 167 -12.39 0.35 -13.56
C SER A 167 -11.84 1.67 -12.98
N ILE A 168 -10.57 1.64 -12.55
CA ILE A 168 -9.80 2.82 -12.17
C ILE A 168 -8.54 2.85 -13.05
N TYR A 169 -8.35 3.95 -13.75
CA TYR A 169 -7.16 4.21 -14.56
C TYR A 169 -6.35 5.32 -13.92
N ILE A 170 -5.06 5.08 -13.67
CA ILE A 170 -4.16 6.01 -12.99
C ILE A 170 -2.96 6.26 -13.91
N ARG A 171 -2.78 7.50 -14.35
CA ARG A 171 -1.69 7.91 -15.22
C ARG A 171 -0.73 8.82 -14.47
N ILE A 172 0.57 8.66 -14.73
CA ILE A 172 1.62 9.55 -14.26
C ILE A 172 1.63 10.80 -15.14
N ASP A 173 1.33 11.97 -14.56
CA ASP A 173 1.36 13.25 -15.28
C ASP A 173 2.65 14.03 -15.02
N SER A 174 3.28 13.89 -13.86
CA SER A 174 4.61 14.41 -13.56
C SER A 174 5.27 13.62 -12.42
N VAL A 175 6.59 13.80 -12.27
CA VAL A 175 7.41 13.03 -11.34
C VAL A 175 8.34 13.89 -10.50
N TYR A 176 8.76 13.37 -9.34
CA TYR A 176 9.96 13.77 -8.65
C TYR A 176 11.11 12.93 -9.20
N THR A 177 12.13 13.60 -9.75
CA THR A 177 13.26 12.94 -10.42
C THR A 177 14.10 12.13 -9.43
N GLY A 178 14.54 10.95 -9.87
CA GLY A 178 15.49 10.13 -9.13
C GLY A 178 16.92 10.72 -9.17
N GLU A 179 17.68 10.44 -8.12
CA GLU A 179 19.09 10.86 -8.06
C GLU A 179 20.02 9.98 -8.92
N GLN A 180 19.59 8.75 -9.24
CA GLN A 180 20.42 7.76 -9.94
C GLN A 180 19.71 7.10 -11.13
N TYR A 181 18.40 6.88 -11.04
CA TYR A 181 17.60 6.15 -12.03
C TYR A 181 16.42 6.99 -12.47
N GLU A 182 16.05 6.83 -13.73
CA GLU A 182 14.90 7.53 -14.32
C GLU A 182 13.59 6.74 -14.19
N ASP A 183 13.67 5.45 -13.81
CA ASP A 183 12.47 4.63 -13.64
C ASP A 183 11.60 5.18 -12.50
N THR A 184 10.32 5.43 -12.76
CA THR A 184 9.34 5.83 -11.75
C THR A 184 8.74 4.60 -11.09
N VAL A 185 8.74 4.61 -9.76
CA VAL A 185 8.41 3.48 -8.91
C VAL A 185 7.17 3.76 -8.06
N ILE A 186 6.28 2.77 -7.94
CA ILE A 186 5.21 2.73 -6.94
C ILE A 186 5.32 1.39 -6.23
N ALA A 187 5.49 1.41 -4.90
CA ALA A 187 5.63 0.20 -4.11
C ALA A 187 4.30 -0.52 -3.90
N GLU A 188 3.26 0.21 -3.48
CA GLU A 188 1.99 -0.41 -3.11
C GLU A 188 0.83 0.57 -3.31
N MET A 189 -0.35 0.05 -3.62
CA MET A 189 -1.60 0.81 -3.69
C MET A 189 -2.73 0.05 -2.99
N GLY A 190 -3.61 0.78 -2.34
CA GLY A 190 -4.83 0.23 -1.74
C GLY A 190 -6.06 0.93 -2.28
N ILE A 191 -7.14 0.19 -2.47
CA ILE A 191 -8.44 0.71 -2.91
C ILE A 191 -9.46 0.35 -1.84
N TYR A 192 -10.29 1.32 -1.41
CA TYR A 192 -11.19 1.13 -0.28
C TYR A 192 -12.57 1.72 -0.54
N GLU A 193 -13.61 1.08 0.04
CA GLU A 193 -15.02 1.52 -0.06
C GLU A 193 -15.32 2.78 0.77
N ASN A 194 -14.53 3.04 1.82
CA ASN A 194 -14.70 4.13 2.79
C ASN A 194 -13.40 4.90 3.07
#